data_bccc67e9fe9793037122de4261a5963b
#
_entry.id   bccc67e9fe9793037122de4261a5963b
#
_cell.length_a   1.000
_cell.length_b   1.000
_cell.length_c   1.000
_cell.angle_alpha   90.00
_cell.angle_beta   90.00
_cell.angle_gamma   90.00
#
_symmetry.space_group_name_H-M   'P 1'
#
loop_
_entity.id
_entity.type
_entity.pdbx_description
1 polymer ?
#
loop_
_entity_poly.entity_id
_entity_poly.type
_entity_poly.pdbx_seq_one_letter_code
_entity_poly.pdbx_strand_id
1 'polypeptide(L)'
;MERAEKNKMTKYEVLKKYFGYDSFREGQEMLVDALLSGQDVLGIMPTGAGKSLCYQIPALLLPGITLVVSPLISLMKDQVSTLNQAGVHAAFLNSSLSAAQYRKALGFAMEGRYKIIYVAPERLLTPEFLYAVQSMEISMISVDEAHCISQWGQDFRPSYLKITEFVDQLPTRPVIGAFTATATKEVRDDIEALLSLRDPVRLVTGFDRKNLKFTVQQPKDKFAAAESFLAEHEADCGIIYCLTRKNVEEVCEKLEQKGYSVTRYHAGLSDLERKENQEDFIYDRKQIMVATNAFGMGIDKSNVRYVIHYNMPKNMESYYQEAGRAGRDGLPAEYILLYAGQDVITNQFFIENMAQESEDPETTALIRQREEKRLKKMTFYCFTHECLRDYILRYFGEYGSNYCGNCSNCLSEFETVDVTVAAKAILGCVRECRQRYGTTVILDTLHGANTAKIRQYHMDENSHYGELSKEPVYRLRQILNELQVREYLYVTADTYSIVRLLPKASELLDEDGTMLMKMAKEEKRIPKAAKEKTKTKTSAAAKDLSNEEAAVFEKLRALRMELAKEHKVPPYIIFSDKTLIQMAMEKPSNKEEMLAVSGVGESKFEKYGEPFLACLAER
;
A
#
# COMPACT_ATOMS: atom_id res chain seq x y z
N MET A 1 0.23 39.61 33.44
CA MET A 1 0.46 38.27 32.82
C MET A 1 -0.79 37.38 32.82
N GLU A 2 -1.86 37.65 33.52
CA GLU A 2 -3.07 36.79 33.62
C GLU A 2 -4.14 36.98 32.53
N ARG A 3 -3.97 37.89 31.57
CA ARG A 3 -4.98 38.13 30.48
C ARG A 3 -4.69 37.44 29.15
N ALA A 4 -3.53 36.79 29.00
CA ALA A 4 -3.14 36.11 27.73
C ALA A 4 -3.47 34.62 27.67
N GLU A 5 -3.89 33.99 28.78
CA GLU A 5 -4.15 32.55 28.86
C GLU A 5 -5.60 32.12 28.52
N LYS A 6 -6.49 33.08 28.28
CA LYS A 6 -7.95 32.81 28.20
C LYS A 6 -8.47 32.33 26.84
N ASN A 7 -7.64 32.04 25.83
CA ASN A 7 -8.18 31.63 24.52
C ASN A 7 -7.28 30.65 23.72
N LYS A 8 -6.52 29.78 24.34
CA LYS A 8 -5.85 28.69 23.61
C LYS A 8 -6.84 27.52 23.46
N MET A 9 -7.18 27.22 22.21
CA MET A 9 -7.98 26.03 21.87
C MET A 9 -7.30 24.77 22.43
N THR A 10 -8.09 23.83 22.92
CA THR A 10 -7.64 22.50 23.32
C THR A 10 -7.38 21.62 22.07
N LYS A 11 -6.61 20.53 22.23
CA LYS A 11 -6.39 19.56 21.15
C LYS A 11 -7.69 18.97 20.59
N TYR A 12 -8.72 18.82 21.42
CA TYR A 12 -10.04 18.31 21.03
C TYR A 12 -10.84 19.36 20.25
N GLU A 13 -10.79 20.61 20.64
CA GLU A 13 -11.42 21.72 19.89
C GLU A 13 -10.77 21.89 18.50
N VAL A 14 -9.43 21.76 18.42
CA VAL A 14 -8.71 21.77 17.13
C VAL A 14 -9.11 20.57 16.26
N LEU A 15 -9.17 19.36 16.87
CA LEU A 15 -9.59 18.14 16.18
C LEU A 15 -11.00 18.27 15.61
N LYS A 16 -11.96 18.77 16.42
CA LYS A 16 -13.34 18.97 15.97
C LYS A 16 -13.46 20.05 14.92
N LYS A 17 -12.91 21.23 15.19
CA LYS A 17 -13.07 22.42 14.34
C LYS A 17 -12.51 22.23 12.93
N TYR A 18 -11.26 21.76 12.82
CA TYR A 18 -10.55 21.71 11.53
C TYR A 18 -10.72 20.35 10.82
N PHE A 19 -10.90 19.27 11.56
CA PHE A 19 -10.92 17.93 10.99
C PHE A 19 -12.27 17.19 11.12
N GLY A 20 -13.20 17.70 11.96
CA GLY A 20 -14.55 17.16 12.10
C GLY A 20 -14.63 15.84 12.90
N TYR A 21 -13.64 15.56 13.77
CA TYR A 21 -13.62 14.36 14.63
C TYR A 21 -13.80 14.74 16.10
N ASP A 22 -14.56 13.93 16.83
CA ASP A 22 -14.85 14.15 18.26
C ASP A 22 -13.80 13.52 19.17
N SER A 23 -13.09 12.52 18.69
CA SER A 23 -12.09 11.79 19.49
C SER A 23 -10.89 11.35 18.64
N PHE A 24 -9.76 11.21 19.30
CA PHE A 24 -8.57 10.61 18.72
C PHE A 24 -8.75 9.10 18.53
N ARG A 25 -8.10 8.55 17.51
CA ARG A 25 -7.94 7.11 17.38
C ARG A 25 -6.90 6.61 18.37
N GLU A 26 -6.89 5.30 18.61
CA GLU A 26 -5.94 4.64 19.50
C GLU A 26 -4.50 5.08 19.22
N GLY A 27 -3.81 5.55 20.25
CA GLY A 27 -2.41 5.99 20.22
C GLY A 27 -2.15 7.38 19.65
N GLN A 28 -3.07 7.98 18.87
CA GLN A 28 -2.85 9.34 18.33
C GLN A 28 -2.68 10.38 19.44
N GLU A 29 -3.52 10.32 20.46
CA GLU A 29 -3.51 11.27 21.56
C GLU A 29 -2.18 11.27 22.31
N MET A 30 -1.61 10.08 22.57
CA MET A 30 -0.32 9.94 23.23
C MET A 30 0.81 10.65 22.46
N LEU A 31 0.85 10.52 21.13
CA LEU A 31 1.85 11.21 20.29
C LEU A 31 1.63 12.72 20.25
N VAL A 32 0.37 13.16 20.20
CA VAL A 32 0.01 14.58 20.23
C VAL A 32 0.47 15.21 21.55
N ASP A 33 0.20 14.56 22.69
CA ASP A 33 0.59 15.06 24.01
C ASP A 33 2.11 15.09 24.18
N ALA A 34 2.82 14.08 23.71
CA ALA A 34 4.28 14.04 23.74
C ALA A 34 4.88 15.22 22.96
N LEU A 35 4.43 15.46 21.71
CA LEU A 35 4.89 16.60 20.91
C LEU A 35 4.56 17.96 21.56
N LEU A 36 3.37 18.10 22.14
CA LEU A 36 2.96 19.33 22.84
C LEU A 36 3.78 19.57 24.11
N SER A 37 4.26 18.52 24.76
CA SER A 37 5.16 18.62 25.92
C SER A 37 6.64 18.83 25.56
N GLY A 38 6.97 18.85 24.25
CA GLY A 38 8.35 19.04 23.78
C GLY A 38 9.18 17.76 23.72
N GLN A 39 8.55 16.58 23.78
CA GLN A 39 9.20 15.28 23.69
C GLN A 39 9.17 14.76 22.26
N ASP A 40 10.30 14.23 21.77
CA ASP A 40 10.39 13.62 20.45
C ASP A 40 9.49 12.37 20.34
N VAL A 41 9.01 12.05 19.16
CA VAL A 41 8.17 10.85 18.94
C VAL A 41 8.62 10.03 17.75
N LEU A 42 8.42 8.71 17.85
CA LEU A 42 8.50 7.76 16.74
C LEU A 42 7.15 7.05 16.59
N GLY A 43 6.37 7.44 15.59
CA GLY A 43 5.05 6.88 15.28
C GLY A 43 5.07 5.92 14.10
N ILE A 44 4.91 4.62 14.35
CA ILE A 44 4.74 3.60 13.32
C ILE A 44 3.25 3.28 13.24
N MET A 45 2.60 3.78 12.20
CA MET A 45 1.14 3.72 12.06
C MET A 45 0.76 3.34 10.62
N PRO A 46 -0.10 2.36 10.39
CA PRO A 46 -0.47 1.93 9.05
C PRO A 46 -1.09 3.06 8.24
N THR A 47 -1.06 2.92 6.93
CA THR A 47 -1.74 3.86 6.02
C THR A 47 -3.23 3.92 6.36
N GLY A 48 -3.79 5.13 6.48
CA GLY A 48 -5.18 5.35 6.88
C GLY A 48 -5.42 5.39 8.39
N ALA A 49 -4.41 5.15 9.24
CA ALA A 49 -4.53 5.30 10.70
C ALA A 49 -4.57 6.78 11.17
N GLY A 50 -4.37 7.73 10.26
CA GLY A 50 -4.41 9.16 10.57
C GLY A 50 -3.09 9.73 11.12
N LYS A 51 -1.95 9.22 10.63
CA LYS A 51 -0.60 9.76 10.96
C LYS A 51 -0.50 11.27 10.89
N SER A 52 -1.08 11.86 9.84
CA SER A 52 -0.98 13.32 9.61
C SER A 52 -1.58 14.13 10.76
N LEU A 53 -2.67 13.66 11.39
CA LEU A 53 -3.28 14.34 12.52
C LEU A 53 -2.34 14.41 13.74
N CYS A 54 -1.47 13.41 13.92
CA CYS A 54 -0.54 13.36 15.05
C CYS A 54 0.46 14.53 15.06
N TYR A 55 0.79 15.10 13.88
CA TYR A 55 1.64 16.28 13.80
C TYR A 55 0.89 17.56 13.41
N GLN A 56 -0.22 17.45 12.68
CA GLN A 56 -1.00 18.62 12.27
C GLN A 56 -1.69 19.31 13.46
N ILE A 57 -2.20 18.54 14.43
CA ILE A 57 -2.83 19.10 15.62
C ILE A 57 -1.81 19.82 16.52
N PRO A 58 -0.65 19.23 16.89
CA PRO A 58 0.40 19.96 17.58
C PRO A 58 0.86 21.22 16.82
N ALA A 59 1.00 21.12 15.50
CA ALA A 59 1.39 22.27 14.68
C ALA A 59 0.47 23.48 14.84
N LEU A 60 -0.83 23.26 15.04
CA LEU A 60 -1.82 24.34 15.23
C LEU A 60 -1.78 24.93 16.67
N LEU A 61 -1.30 24.18 17.64
CA LEU A 61 -1.28 24.54 19.06
C LEU A 61 0.07 25.11 19.50
N LEU A 62 1.17 24.62 18.92
CA LEU A 62 2.52 25.12 19.19
C LEU A 62 2.72 26.55 18.66
N PRO A 63 3.60 27.34 19.26
CA PRO A 63 3.99 28.63 18.67
C PRO A 63 4.74 28.43 17.35
N GLY A 64 4.94 29.50 16.57
CA GLY A 64 5.76 29.47 15.36
C GLY A 64 5.25 28.54 14.25
N ILE A 65 6.17 27.93 13.54
CA ILE A 65 5.97 27.12 12.33
C ILE A 65 6.36 25.67 12.58
N THR A 66 5.59 24.75 12.01
CA THR A 66 5.98 23.34 11.88
C THR A 66 6.48 23.07 10.47
N LEU A 67 7.69 22.53 10.35
CA LEU A 67 8.21 22.00 9.09
C LEU A 67 7.87 20.51 8.97
N VAL A 68 7.27 20.11 7.84
CA VAL A 68 7.00 18.72 7.52
C VAL A 68 7.92 18.29 6.38
N VAL A 69 8.92 17.49 6.68
CA VAL A 69 9.81 16.92 5.66
C VAL A 69 9.10 15.71 5.03
N SER A 70 8.87 15.78 3.73
CA SER A 70 8.18 14.72 2.99
C SER A 70 8.88 14.46 1.65
N PRO A 71 8.94 13.19 1.18
CA PRO A 71 9.71 12.86 -0.02
C PRO A 71 8.95 13.10 -1.33
N LEU A 72 7.66 13.51 -1.28
CA LEU A 72 6.75 13.41 -2.41
C LEU A 72 6.00 14.70 -2.68
N ILE A 73 6.27 15.25 -3.87
CA ILE A 73 5.66 16.50 -4.35
C ILE A 73 4.14 16.41 -4.41
N SER A 74 3.59 15.30 -4.90
CA SER A 74 2.13 15.10 -5.00
C SER A 74 1.48 15.08 -3.63
N LEU A 75 2.04 14.32 -2.68
CA LEU A 75 1.53 14.26 -1.30
C LEU A 75 1.54 15.63 -0.62
N MET A 76 2.63 16.39 -0.78
CA MET A 76 2.71 17.76 -0.24
C MET A 76 1.57 18.64 -0.77
N LYS A 77 1.30 18.59 -2.08
CA LYS A 77 0.23 19.37 -2.71
C LYS A 77 -1.15 18.99 -2.17
N ASP A 78 -1.42 17.70 -2.06
CA ASP A 78 -2.70 17.20 -1.57
C ASP A 78 -2.92 17.55 -0.10
N GLN A 79 -1.90 17.37 0.75
CA GLN A 79 -1.96 17.72 2.17
C GLN A 79 -2.16 19.24 2.36
N VAL A 80 -1.40 20.06 1.64
CA VAL A 80 -1.54 21.53 1.71
C VAL A 80 -2.90 21.99 1.21
N SER A 81 -3.41 21.39 0.13
CA SER A 81 -4.75 21.69 -0.38
C SER A 81 -5.83 21.36 0.67
N THR A 82 -5.74 20.17 1.28
CA THR A 82 -6.69 19.75 2.32
C THR A 82 -6.65 20.66 3.55
N LEU A 83 -5.45 21.03 4.02
CA LEU A 83 -5.27 21.93 5.16
C LEU A 83 -5.84 23.32 4.88
N ASN A 84 -5.53 23.91 3.70
CA ASN A 84 -6.05 25.22 3.33
C ASN A 84 -7.58 25.22 3.20
N GLN A 85 -8.17 24.11 2.75
CA GLN A 85 -9.63 23.97 2.70
C GLN A 85 -10.26 23.83 4.08
N ALA A 86 -9.55 23.20 5.02
CA ALA A 86 -9.96 23.15 6.41
C ALA A 86 -9.76 24.48 7.16
N GLY A 87 -9.21 25.52 6.48
CA GLY A 87 -8.96 26.82 7.08
C GLY A 87 -7.61 26.95 7.79
N VAL A 88 -6.68 26.01 7.56
CA VAL A 88 -5.32 26.04 8.09
C VAL A 88 -4.37 26.59 7.03
N HIS A 89 -3.66 27.68 7.33
CA HIS A 89 -2.68 28.25 6.40
C HIS A 89 -1.43 27.37 6.30
N ALA A 90 -1.33 26.65 5.20
CA ALA A 90 -0.20 25.77 4.89
C ALA A 90 0.39 26.07 3.50
N ALA A 91 1.68 25.77 3.34
CA ALA A 91 2.40 25.90 2.07
C ALA A 91 3.30 24.68 1.82
N PHE A 92 3.80 24.55 0.59
CA PHE A 92 4.85 23.60 0.25
C PHE A 92 6.03 24.28 -0.44
N LEU A 93 7.24 23.78 -0.22
CA LEU A 93 8.49 24.24 -0.80
C LEU A 93 9.22 23.07 -1.44
N ASN A 94 9.06 22.91 -2.76
CA ASN A 94 9.64 21.82 -3.53
C ASN A 94 10.04 22.25 -4.95
N SER A 95 10.54 21.33 -5.77
CA SER A 95 11.03 21.61 -7.12
C SER A 95 9.94 21.93 -8.15
N SER A 96 8.65 21.75 -7.84
CA SER A 96 7.56 22.08 -8.76
C SER A 96 7.21 23.59 -8.79
N LEU A 97 7.79 24.36 -7.86
CA LEU A 97 7.60 25.82 -7.83
C LEU A 97 8.61 26.51 -8.76
N SER A 98 8.14 27.50 -9.51
CA SER A 98 9.06 28.43 -10.19
C SER A 98 9.88 29.24 -9.17
N ALA A 99 11.03 29.76 -9.57
CA ALA A 99 11.88 30.57 -8.68
C ALA A 99 11.12 31.77 -8.05
N ALA A 100 10.20 32.39 -8.80
CA ALA A 100 9.38 33.49 -8.30
C ALA A 100 8.35 33.00 -7.25
N GLN A 101 7.69 31.88 -7.51
CA GLN A 101 6.74 31.29 -6.57
C GLN A 101 7.44 30.83 -5.28
N TYR A 102 8.62 30.22 -5.41
CA TYR A 102 9.42 29.77 -4.28
C TYR A 102 9.81 30.94 -3.38
N ARG A 103 10.40 32.02 -3.94
CA ARG A 103 10.77 33.24 -3.19
C ARG A 103 9.57 33.89 -2.52
N LYS A 104 8.42 33.96 -3.21
CA LYS A 104 7.19 34.50 -2.63
C LYS A 104 6.70 33.68 -1.44
N ALA A 105 6.67 32.34 -1.58
CA ALA A 105 6.27 31.44 -0.50
C ALA A 105 7.23 31.53 0.69
N LEU A 106 8.53 31.63 0.43
CA LEU A 106 9.56 31.80 1.47
C LEU A 106 9.41 33.13 2.21
N GLY A 107 9.13 34.22 1.48
CA GLY A 107 8.84 35.51 2.09
C GLY A 107 7.62 35.49 3.02
N PHE A 108 6.54 34.85 2.59
CA PHE A 108 5.36 34.65 3.45
C PHE A 108 5.63 33.77 4.68
N ALA A 109 6.53 32.79 4.54
CA ALA A 109 6.97 31.98 5.66
C ALA A 109 7.74 32.82 6.71
N MET A 110 8.67 33.67 6.26
CA MET A 110 9.40 34.61 7.13
C MET A 110 8.48 35.62 7.84
N GLU A 111 7.35 35.99 7.21
CA GLU A 111 6.32 36.81 7.81
C GLU A 111 5.40 36.06 8.80
N GLY A 112 5.62 34.74 9.01
CA GLY A 112 4.82 33.92 9.91
C GLY A 112 3.38 33.66 9.43
N ARG A 113 3.11 33.76 8.12
CA ARG A 113 1.76 33.56 7.56
C ARG A 113 1.32 32.09 7.52
N TYR A 114 2.25 31.15 7.65
CA TYR A 114 1.95 29.73 7.60
C TYR A 114 2.16 29.07 8.96
N LYS A 115 1.28 28.16 9.30
CA LYS A 115 1.42 27.27 10.46
C LYS A 115 2.19 25.99 10.14
N ILE A 116 2.00 25.49 8.93
CA ILE A 116 2.61 24.23 8.46
C ILE A 116 3.25 24.48 7.10
N ILE A 117 4.52 24.08 6.97
CA ILE A 117 5.24 24.14 5.69
C ILE A 117 5.78 22.76 5.37
N TYR A 118 5.29 22.18 4.28
CA TYR A 118 5.85 20.97 3.71
C TYR A 118 7.09 21.29 2.89
N VAL A 119 8.20 20.61 3.16
CA VAL A 119 9.47 20.85 2.50
C VAL A 119 10.07 19.55 1.96
N ALA A 120 10.59 19.60 0.72
CA ALA A 120 11.35 18.49 0.17
C ALA A 120 12.74 18.41 0.84
N PRO A 121 13.24 17.22 1.21
CA PRO A 121 14.51 17.08 1.94
C PRO A 121 15.71 17.68 1.18
N GLU A 122 15.66 17.73 -0.16
CA GLU A 122 16.70 18.34 -1.01
C GLU A 122 16.80 19.86 -0.84
N ARG A 123 15.74 20.51 -0.30
CA ARG A 123 15.70 21.96 -0.08
C ARG A 123 16.27 22.40 1.27
N LEU A 124 16.37 21.52 2.24
CA LEU A 124 16.73 21.84 3.62
C LEU A 124 18.07 22.57 3.74
N LEU A 125 19.09 22.14 2.99
CA LEU A 125 20.45 22.71 3.02
C LEU A 125 20.72 23.71 1.89
N THR A 126 19.68 24.20 1.16
CA THR A 126 19.89 25.26 0.17
C THR A 126 20.17 26.59 0.87
N PRO A 127 21.11 27.41 0.36
CA PRO A 127 21.46 28.69 1.01
C PRO A 127 20.28 29.62 1.25
N GLU A 128 19.34 29.67 0.28
CA GLU A 128 18.13 30.50 0.41
C GLU A 128 17.23 30.05 1.55
N PHE A 129 17.06 28.72 1.71
CA PHE A 129 16.24 28.18 2.78
C PHE A 129 16.90 28.33 4.15
N LEU A 130 18.22 28.05 4.25
CA LEU A 130 18.99 28.22 5.47
C LEU A 130 18.98 29.68 5.96
N TYR A 131 19.11 30.64 5.03
CA TYR A 131 18.97 32.06 5.38
C TYR A 131 17.60 32.40 5.95
N ALA A 132 16.56 31.90 5.31
CA ALA A 132 15.18 32.21 5.73
C ALA A 132 14.85 31.62 7.11
N VAL A 133 15.26 30.40 7.40
CA VAL A 133 14.93 29.71 8.67
C VAL A 133 15.58 30.37 9.90
N GLN A 134 16.67 31.15 9.72
CA GLN A 134 17.28 31.90 10.81
C GLN A 134 16.34 32.98 11.42
N SER A 135 15.37 33.44 10.62
CA SER A 135 14.36 34.42 11.06
C SER A 135 13.01 33.80 11.43
N MET A 136 12.87 32.49 11.29
CA MET A 136 11.63 31.76 11.60
C MET A 136 11.71 31.09 12.97
N GLU A 137 10.62 31.17 13.73
CA GLU A 137 10.44 30.35 14.91
C GLU A 137 9.94 28.96 14.49
N ILE A 138 10.85 27.96 14.46
CA ILE A 138 10.51 26.58 14.13
C ILE A 138 10.31 25.80 15.43
N SER A 139 9.08 25.45 15.75
CA SER A 139 8.73 24.76 16.98
C SER A 139 8.81 23.23 16.85
N MET A 140 8.53 22.70 15.66
CA MET A 140 8.49 21.28 15.41
C MET A 140 8.98 20.94 13.99
N ILE A 141 9.69 19.82 13.85
CA ILE A 141 9.96 19.16 12.58
C ILE A 141 9.25 17.81 12.60
N SER A 142 8.36 17.59 11.63
CA SER A 142 7.76 16.30 11.37
C SER A 142 8.43 15.64 10.18
N VAL A 143 8.95 14.42 10.35
CA VAL A 143 9.56 13.64 9.27
C VAL A 143 8.53 12.60 8.83
N ASP A 144 7.90 12.86 7.69
CA ASP A 144 6.96 11.92 7.07
C ASP A 144 7.72 10.89 6.23
N GLU A 145 7.18 9.68 6.13
CA GLU A 145 7.85 8.51 5.53
C GLU A 145 9.29 8.32 6.07
N ALA A 146 9.44 8.42 7.39
CA ALA A 146 10.73 8.39 8.07
C ALA A 146 11.59 7.16 7.75
N HIS A 147 10.98 6.06 7.27
CA HIS A 147 11.72 4.88 6.78
C HIS A 147 12.68 5.19 5.63
N CYS A 148 12.47 6.31 4.92
CA CYS A 148 13.37 6.76 3.83
C CYS A 148 14.78 7.12 4.32
N ILE A 149 14.99 7.35 5.63
CA ILE A 149 16.33 7.65 6.17
C ILE A 149 17.20 6.40 6.30
N SER A 150 16.59 5.23 6.45
CA SER A 150 17.29 3.97 6.68
C SER A 150 17.68 3.29 5.38
N GLN A 151 18.94 2.89 5.25
CA GLN A 151 19.39 2.02 4.16
C GLN A 151 18.67 0.65 4.18
N TRP A 152 18.15 0.25 5.33
CA TRP A 152 17.35 -0.95 5.51
C TRP A 152 15.86 -0.72 5.19
N GLY A 153 15.45 0.52 4.91
CA GLY A 153 14.11 0.86 4.46
C GLY A 153 13.82 0.38 3.03
N GLN A 154 12.55 0.41 2.65
CA GLN A 154 12.11 -0.02 1.30
C GLN A 154 12.37 1.03 0.21
N ASP A 155 12.55 2.30 0.59
CA ASP A 155 12.73 3.47 -0.30
C ASP A 155 13.77 4.42 0.31
N PHE A 156 15.01 3.93 0.43
CA PHE A 156 16.10 4.74 0.96
C PHE A 156 16.36 5.97 0.10
N ARG A 157 16.45 7.13 0.75
CA ARG A 157 16.74 8.42 0.11
C ARG A 157 17.90 9.13 0.80
N PRO A 158 19.07 9.23 0.17
CA PRO A 158 20.24 9.91 0.76
C PRO A 158 19.97 11.33 1.25
N SER A 159 19.00 12.03 0.63
CA SER A 159 18.59 13.37 1.04
C SER A 159 18.00 13.44 2.46
N TYR A 160 17.44 12.31 2.99
CA TYR A 160 16.93 12.25 4.36
C TYR A 160 18.05 12.30 5.41
N LEU A 161 19.26 11.85 5.10
CA LEU A 161 20.41 11.96 6.00
C LEU A 161 20.76 13.44 6.29
N LYS A 162 20.38 14.36 5.41
CA LYS A 162 20.59 15.81 5.58
C LYS A 162 19.66 16.46 6.61
N ILE A 163 18.64 15.75 7.12
CA ILE A 163 17.69 16.30 8.08
C ILE A 163 18.40 16.63 9.39
N THR A 164 19.25 15.77 9.89
CA THR A 164 19.99 15.99 11.15
C THR A 164 20.98 17.15 10.99
N GLU A 165 21.72 17.21 9.87
CA GLU A 165 22.60 18.33 9.55
C GLU A 165 21.84 19.67 9.50
N PHE A 166 20.63 19.67 8.97
CA PHE A 166 19.76 20.84 8.96
C PHE A 166 19.33 21.25 10.36
N VAL A 167 18.92 20.27 11.19
CA VAL A 167 18.49 20.53 12.59
C VAL A 167 19.62 21.17 13.39
N ASP A 168 20.86 20.74 13.18
CA ASP A 168 22.05 21.27 13.88
C ASP A 168 22.38 22.72 13.49
N GLN A 169 21.86 23.21 12.33
CA GLN A 169 22.04 24.60 11.90
C GLN A 169 20.96 25.55 12.40
N LEU A 170 19.91 25.05 13.07
CA LEU A 170 18.84 25.88 13.62
C LEU A 170 19.29 26.56 14.92
N PRO A 171 18.85 27.81 15.19
CA PRO A 171 19.16 28.53 16.43
C PRO A 171 18.71 27.78 17.69
N THR A 172 17.62 27.04 17.59
CA THR A 172 17.05 26.22 18.67
C THR A 172 16.58 24.90 18.09
N ARG A 173 16.96 23.79 18.71
CA ARG A 173 16.48 22.47 18.28
C ARG A 173 14.97 22.35 18.51
N PRO A 174 14.16 22.14 17.45
CA PRO A 174 12.74 21.92 17.58
C PRO A 174 12.45 20.50 18.10
N VAL A 175 11.23 20.24 18.54
CA VAL A 175 10.77 18.86 18.78
C VAL A 175 10.66 18.11 17.46
N ILE A 176 11.06 16.83 17.45
CA ILE A 176 11.07 16.01 16.24
C ILE A 176 10.04 14.89 16.34
N GLY A 177 9.14 14.84 15.36
CA GLY A 177 8.20 13.73 15.18
C GLY A 177 8.55 12.92 13.94
N ALA A 178 8.92 11.65 14.10
CA ALA A 178 9.19 10.74 12.98
C ALA A 178 8.00 9.81 12.76
N PHE A 179 7.47 9.77 11.53
CA PHE A 179 6.27 9.01 11.20
C PHE A 179 6.49 8.14 9.96
N THR A 180 6.03 6.88 10.03
CA THR A 180 6.01 5.99 8.86
C THR A 180 4.89 4.95 8.96
N ALA A 181 4.51 4.38 7.81
CA ALA A 181 3.52 3.30 7.77
C ALA A 181 4.13 1.92 8.01
N THR A 182 5.39 1.74 7.66
CA THR A 182 6.06 0.43 7.64
C THR A 182 7.48 0.57 8.17
N ALA A 183 7.81 -0.13 9.23
CA ALA A 183 9.17 -0.22 9.73
C ALA A 183 9.39 -1.54 10.48
N THR A 184 10.34 -2.34 10.03
CA THR A 184 10.86 -3.46 10.82
C THR A 184 11.62 -2.95 12.03
N LYS A 185 12.02 -3.84 12.94
CA LYS A 185 12.77 -3.43 14.13
C LYS A 185 14.06 -2.69 13.75
N GLU A 186 14.80 -3.23 12.79
CA GLU A 186 16.06 -2.64 12.32
C GLU A 186 15.86 -1.24 11.76
N VAL A 187 14.79 -1.03 10.98
CA VAL A 187 14.43 0.29 10.41
C VAL A 187 14.05 1.28 11.52
N ARG A 188 13.37 0.82 12.59
CA ARG A 188 13.02 1.68 13.73
C ARG A 188 14.26 2.17 14.48
N ASP A 189 15.18 1.24 14.76
CA ASP A 189 16.44 1.54 15.45
C ASP A 189 17.28 2.54 14.62
N ASP A 190 17.31 2.39 13.29
CA ASP A 190 17.97 3.34 12.38
C ASP A 190 17.32 4.73 12.40
N ILE A 191 15.99 4.81 12.33
CA ILE A 191 15.27 6.09 12.36
C ILE A 191 15.64 6.88 13.61
N GLU A 192 15.64 6.23 14.77
CA GLU A 192 15.98 6.88 16.03
C GLU A 192 17.43 7.38 16.06
N ALA A 193 18.37 6.53 15.63
CA ALA A 193 19.78 6.87 15.59
C ALA A 193 20.10 7.98 14.60
N LEU A 194 19.62 7.84 13.34
CA LEU A 194 19.96 8.76 12.25
C LEU A 194 19.25 10.11 12.33
N LEU A 195 18.06 10.18 12.94
CA LEU A 195 17.38 11.46 13.26
C LEU A 195 17.81 12.04 14.61
N SER A 196 18.70 11.38 15.35
CA SER A 196 19.13 11.80 16.69
C SER A 196 17.97 12.14 17.61
N LEU A 197 16.93 11.26 17.65
CA LEU A 197 15.77 11.44 18.51
C LEU A 197 16.17 11.34 19.99
N ARG A 198 15.65 12.26 20.81
CA ARG A 198 15.98 12.35 22.24
C ARG A 198 14.89 11.70 23.06
N ASP A 199 15.17 10.54 23.62
CA ASP A 199 14.24 9.75 24.45
C ASP A 199 12.79 9.74 23.89
N PRO A 200 12.60 9.27 22.65
CA PRO A 200 11.32 9.44 21.95
C PRO A 200 10.21 8.58 22.56
N VAL A 201 9.01 9.13 22.59
CA VAL A 201 7.81 8.31 22.80
C VAL A 201 7.60 7.45 21.57
N ARG A 202 7.65 6.12 21.76
CA ARG A 202 7.48 5.15 20.68
C ARG A 202 6.06 4.64 20.67
N LEU A 203 5.42 4.74 19.52
CA LEU A 203 4.12 4.11 19.27
C LEU A 203 4.19 3.24 18.02
N VAL A 204 3.85 1.99 18.17
CA VAL A 204 3.55 1.09 17.05
C VAL A 204 2.07 0.76 17.19
N THR A 205 1.22 1.42 16.40
CA THR A 205 -0.18 0.98 16.30
C THR A 205 -0.23 -0.24 15.39
N GLY A 206 -1.15 -1.14 15.68
CA GLY A 206 -1.24 -2.42 14.97
C GLY A 206 -1.31 -2.28 13.44
N PHE A 207 -0.62 -3.19 12.75
CA PHE A 207 -0.69 -3.31 11.28
C PHE A 207 -2.00 -3.99 10.82
N ASP A 208 -2.91 -4.34 11.75
CA ASP A 208 -4.15 -5.01 11.40
C ASP A 208 -5.20 -4.07 10.77
N ARG A 209 -5.40 -4.23 9.46
CA ARG A 209 -6.43 -3.56 8.68
C ARG A 209 -7.65 -4.49 8.54
N LYS A 210 -8.52 -4.52 9.56
CA LYS A 210 -9.69 -5.44 9.63
C LYS A 210 -10.65 -5.31 8.44
N ASN A 211 -10.74 -4.12 7.85
CA ASN A 211 -11.59 -3.83 6.71
C ASN A 211 -11.04 -4.33 5.36
N LEU A 212 -9.78 -4.79 5.31
CA LEU A 212 -9.19 -5.33 4.07
C LEU A 212 -9.35 -6.85 4.00
N LYS A 213 -9.85 -7.36 2.89
CA LYS A 213 -9.87 -8.79 2.56
C LYS A 213 -8.69 -9.13 1.67
N PHE A 214 -7.79 -9.98 2.15
CA PHE A 214 -6.62 -10.41 1.41
C PHE A 214 -6.90 -11.70 0.63
N THR A 215 -6.55 -11.69 -0.66
CA THR A 215 -6.74 -12.83 -1.56
C THR A 215 -5.48 -13.05 -2.37
N VAL A 216 -4.97 -14.27 -2.42
CA VAL A 216 -3.89 -14.70 -3.31
C VAL A 216 -4.45 -15.73 -4.27
N GLN A 217 -4.22 -15.54 -5.58
CA GLN A 217 -4.66 -16.43 -6.64
C GLN A 217 -3.49 -16.78 -7.56
N GLN A 218 -3.52 -17.99 -8.11
CA GLN A 218 -2.57 -18.48 -9.12
C GLN A 218 -3.32 -18.84 -10.41
N PRO A 219 -3.87 -17.85 -11.14
CA PRO A 219 -4.67 -18.10 -12.32
C PRO A 219 -3.80 -18.55 -13.49
N LYS A 220 -4.37 -19.36 -14.39
CA LYS A 220 -3.76 -19.68 -15.69
C LYS A 220 -3.69 -18.44 -16.59
N ASP A 221 -4.72 -17.61 -16.54
CA ASP A 221 -4.84 -16.34 -17.25
C ASP A 221 -5.12 -15.22 -16.23
N LYS A 222 -4.14 -14.37 -16.02
CA LYS A 222 -4.23 -13.24 -15.07
C LYS A 222 -5.23 -12.18 -15.53
N PHE A 223 -5.31 -11.94 -16.86
CA PHE A 223 -6.24 -10.95 -17.38
C PHE A 223 -7.69 -11.39 -17.20
N ALA A 224 -7.99 -12.63 -17.54
CA ALA A 224 -9.34 -13.19 -17.34
C ALA A 224 -9.73 -13.19 -15.84
N ALA A 225 -8.79 -13.45 -14.94
CA ALA A 225 -9.05 -13.39 -13.50
C ALA A 225 -9.33 -11.96 -13.03
N ALA A 226 -8.54 -10.99 -13.48
CA ALA A 226 -8.76 -9.57 -13.17
C ALA A 226 -10.09 -9.06 -13.74
N GLU A 227 -10.40 -9.38 -15.02
CA GLU A 227 -11.65 -8.99 -15.67
C GLU A 227 -12.87 -9.57 -14.95
N SER A 228 -12.83 -10.85 -14.57
CA SER A 228 -13.91 -11.48 -13.80
C SER A 228 -14.18 -10.75 -12.47
N PHE A 229 -13.13 -10.33 -11.77
CA PHE A 229 -13.27 -9.53 -10.56
C PHE A 229 -13.87 -8.15 -10.85
N LEU A 230 -13.37 -7.45 -11.86
CA LEU A 230 -13.84 -6.11 -12.24
C LEU A 230 -15.31 -6.10 -12.65
N ALA A 231 -15.77 -7.16 -13.31
CA ALA A 231 -17.18 -7.31 -13.69
C ALA A 231 -18.13 -7.41 -12.47
N GLU A 232 -17.64 -7.87 -11.32
CA GLU A 232 -18.40 -7.89 -10.05
C GLU A 232 -18.32 -6.55 -9.30
N HIS A 233 -17.40 -5.65 -9.70
CA HIS A 233 -17.08 -4.37 -9.04
C HIS A 233 -17.18 -3.16 -9.98
N GLU A 234 -18.07 -3.19 -10.97
CA GLU A 234 -18.20 -2.14 -11.99
C GLU A 234 -18.47 -0.73 -11.43
N ALA A 235 -19.09 -0.62 -10.26
CA ALA A 235 -19.40 0.65 -9.61
C ALA A 235 -18.26 1.16 -8.69
N ASP A 236 -17.24 0.34 -8.49
CA ASP A 236 -16.17 0.61 -7.54
C ASP A 236 -14.93 1.22 -8.22
N CYS A 237 -14.18 2.02 -7.47
CA CYS A 237 -12.93 2.60 -7.88
C CYS A 237 -11.76 1.75 -7.40
N GLY A 238 -10.76 1.50 -8.24
CA GLY A 238 -9.64 0.65 -7.85
C GLY A 238 -8.33 0.90 -8.59
N ILE A 239 -7.28 0.23 -8.12
CA ILE A 239 -5.93 0.32 -8.66
C ILE A 239 -5.44 -1.07 -9.06
N ILE A 240 -4.82 -1.19 -10.24
CA ILE A 240 -4.17 -2.40 -10.72
C ILE A 240 -2.67 -2.12 -10.82
N TYR A 241 -1.88 -2.76 -9.97
CA TYR A 241 -0.42 -2.64 -9.99
C TYR A 241 0.22 -3.68 -10.91
N CYS A 242 1.04 -3.20 -11.84
CA CYS A 242 1.84 -4.01 -12.75
C CYS A 242 3.33 -3.80 -12.48
N LEU A 243 4.13 -4.84 -12.69
CA LEU A 243 5.58 -4.81 -12.43
C LEU A 243 6.34 -4.00 -13.47
N THR A 244 5.88 -3.99 -14.73
CA THR A 244 6.55 -3.34 -15.85
C THR A 244 5.64 -2.33 -16.56
N ARG A 245 6.26 -1.32 -17.21
CA ARG A 245 5.55 -0.36 -18.08
C ARG A 245 4.77 -1.07 -19.18
N LYS A 246 5.37 -2.09 -19.79
CA LYS A 246 4.73 -2.91 -20.83
C LYS A 246 3.45 -3.57 -20.33
N ASN A 247 3.46 -4.16 -19.14
CA ASN A 247 2.24 -4.75 -18.56
C ASN A 247 1.17 -3.70 -18.29
N VAL A 248 1.55 -2.49 -17.87
CA VAL A 248 0.60 -1.37 -17.66
C VAL A 248 -0.11 -1.04 -18.96
N GLU A 249 0.64 -0.85 -20.06
CA GLU A 249 0.07 -0.53 -21.36
C GLU A 249 -0.85 -1.65 -21.86
N GLU A 250 -0.39 -2.91 -21.83
CA GLU A 250 -1.18 -4.06 -22.29
C GLU A 250 -2.48 -4.27 -21.50
N VAL A 251 -2.44 -4.12 -20.18
CA VAL A 251 -3.63 -4.29 -19.32
C VAL A 251 -4.60 -3.13 -19.52
N CYS A 252 -4.09 -1.89 -19.60
CA CYS A 252 -4.90 -0.70 -19.83
C CYS A 252 -5.63 -0.80 -21.18
N GLU A 253 -4.92 -1.10 -22.28
CA GLU A 253 -5.48 -1.23 -23.61
C GLU A 253 -6.58 -2.31 -23.67
N LYS A 254 -6.33 -3.49 -23.09
CA LYS A 254 -7.31 -4.56 -23.03
C LYS A 254 -8.57 -4.18 -22.25
N LEU A 255 -8.44 -3.44 -21.17
CA LEU A 255 -9.59 -2.96 -20.39
C LEU A 255 -10.36 -1.87 -21.14
N GLU A 256 -9.67 -0.96 -21.84
CA GLU A 256 -10.31 0.04 -22.71
C GLU A 256 -11.13 -0.61 -23.82
N GLN A 257 -10.57 -1.62 -24.50
CA GLN A 257 -11.27 -2.41 -25.54
C GLN A 257 -12.52 -3.11 -25.02
N LYS A 258 -12.56 -3.44 -23.72
CA LYS A 258 -13.72 -4.01 -23.04
C LYS A 258 -14.72 -2.96 -22.52
N GLY A 259 -14.43 -1.67 -22.68
CA GLY A 259 -15.30 -0.56 -22.30
C GLY A 259 -15.19 -0.11 -20.84
N TYR A 260 -14.15 -0.53 -20.11
CA TYR A 260 -13.91 -0.05 -18.74
C TYR A 260 -13.42 1.40 -18.73
N SER A 261 -13.83 2.16 -17.70
CA SER A 261 -13.35 3.52 -17.43
C SER A 261 -11.97 3.47 -16.78
N VAL A 262 -10.92 3.32 -17.58
CA VAL A 262 -9.54 3.06 -17.16
C VAL A 262 -8.58 4.19 -17.58
N THR A 263 -7.53 4.40 -16.80
CA THR A 263 -6.38 5.23 -17.15
C THR A 263 -5.08 4.55 -16.66
N ARG A 264 -3.91 5.10 -17.04
CA ARG A 264 -2.60 4.48 -16.76
C ARG A 264 -1.61 5.45 -16.14
N TYR A 265 -0.64 4.90 -15.38
CA TYR A 265 0.42 5.70 -14.78
C TYR A 265 1.74 4.93 -14.66
N HIS A 266 2.81 5.44 -15.27
CA HIS A 266 4.18 4.94 -15.10
C HIS A 266 5.20 6.00 -15.48
N ALA A 267 6.45 5.81 -15.08
CA ALA A 267 7.54 6.80 -15.28
C ALA A 267 7.93 7.03 -16.76
N GLY A 268 7.43 6.22 -17.71
CA GLY A 268 7.66 6.43 -19.15
C GLY A 268 6.71 7.42 -19.81
N LEU A 269 5.62 7.83 -19.13
CA LEU A 269 4.71 8.86 -19.62
C LEU A 269 5.32 10.25 -19.43
N SER A 270 4.91 11.21 -20.26
CA SER A 270 5.26 12.61 -20.08
C SER A 270 4.70 13.15 -18.75
N ASP A 271 5.29 14.24 -18.23
CA ASP A 271 4.83 14.88 -16.99
C ASP A 271 3.38 15.35 -17.11
N LEU A 272 2.98 15.82 -18.29
CA LEU A 272 1.61 16.26 -18.56
C LEU A 272 0.63 15.08 -18.51
N GLU A 273 0.91 14.00 -19.24
CA GLU A 273 0.06 12.80 -19.23
C GLU A 273 -0.04 12.19 -17.83
N ARG A 274 1.08 12.13 -17.08
CA ARG A 274 1.06 11.63 -15.70
C ARG A 274 0.13 12.47 -14.83
N LYS A 275 0.19 13.79 -14.97
CA LYS A 275 -0.66 14.70 -14.23
C LYS A 275 -2.13 14.53 -14.61
N GLU A 276 -2.45 14.53 -15.89
CA GLU A 276 -3.82 14.40 -16.40
C GLU A 276 -4.44 13.05 -15.99
N ASN A 277 -3.72 11.96 -16.18
CA ASN A 277 -4.18 10.62 -15.80
C ASN A 277 -4.38 10.47 -14.29
N GLN A 278 -3.50 11.07 -13.49
CA GLN A 278 -3.66 11.10 -12.04
C GLN A 278 -4.88 11.93 -11.63
N GLU A 279 -5.07 13.11 -12.23
CA GLU A 279 -6.24 13.94 -11.97
C GLU A 279 -7.53 13.22 -12.39
N ASP A 280 -7.55 12.55 -13.53
CA ASP A 280 -8.71 11.79 -13.99
C ASP A 280 -9.14 10.72 -12.97
N PHE A 281 -8.18 10.03 -12.36
CA PHE A 281 -8.46 9.06 -11.32
C PHE A 281 -8.86 9.73 -9.99
N ILE A 282 -8.18 10.79 -9.59
CA ILE A 282 -8.45 11.51 -8.32
C ILE A 282 -9.84 12.15 -8.35
N TYR A 283 -10.24 12.74 -9.49
CA TYR A 283 -11.54 13.40 -9.67
C TYR A 283 -12.67 12.44 -10.09
N ASP A 284 -12.49 11.12 -9.97
CA ASP A 284 -13.48 10.10 -10.35
C ASP A 284 -13.93 10.15 -11.83
N ARG A 285 -13.15 10.81 -12.72
CA ARG A 285 -13.40 10.79 -14.18
C ARG A 285 -13.05 9.43 -14.78
N LYS A 286 -12.07 8.76 -14.19
CA LYS A 286 -11.70 7.37 -14.49
C LYS A 286 -11.77 6.54 -13.20
N GLN A 287 -12.36 5.34 -13.29
CA GLN A 287 -12.58 4.47 -12.13
C GLN A 287 -11.40 3.56 -11.83
N ILE A 288 -10.65 3.15 -12.86
CA ILE A 288 -9.56 2.20 -12.75
C ILE A 288 -8.25 2.88 -13.10
N MET A 289 -7.27 2.77 -12.21
CA MET A 289 -5.89 3.16 -12.48
C MET A 289 -5.03 1.91 -12.68
N VAL A 290 -4.43 1.74 -13.86
CA VAL A 290 -3.41 0.71 -14.09
C VAL A 290 -2.04 1.36 -14.00
N ALA A 291 -1.18 0.89 -13.10
CA ALA A 291 0.06 1.60 -12.81
C ALA A 291 1.23 0.69 -12.41
N THR A 292 2.46 1.22 -12.52
CA THR A 292 3.60 0.68 -11.80
C THR A 292 3.63 1.25 -10.37
N ASN A 293 4.57 0.78 -9.53
CA ASN A 293 4.83 1.33 -8.19
C ASN A 293 5.14 2.85 -8.18
N ALA A 294 5.47 3.45 -9.34
CA ALA A 294 5.61 4.90 -9.47
C ALA A 294 4.31 5.67 -9.15
N PHE A 295 3.14 5.02 -9.33
CA PHE A 295 1.86 5.54 -8.89
C PHE A 295 1.58 5.03 -7.49
N GLY A 296 1.84 5.84 -6.52
CA GLY A 296 1.52 5.27 -5.24
C GLY A 296 1.87 6.15 -4.07
N MET A 297 3.10 6.51 -3.90
CA MET A 297 3.47 7.40 -2.83
C MET A 297 2.77 8.76 -3.02
N GLY A 298 1.93 9.15 -2.07
CA GLY A 298 1.26 10.46 -2.08
C GLY A 298 -0.20 10.50 -2.56
N ILE A 299 -0.84 9.37 -2.85
CA ILE A 299 -2.25 9.36 -3.21
C ILE A 299 -3.09 9.09 -1.96
N ASP A 300 -3.92 10.05 -1.61
CA ASP A 300 -4.81 9.99 -0.44
C ASP A 300 -6.30 9.89 -0.84
N LYS A 301 -6.59 9.12 -1.89
CA LYS A 301 -7.95 8.86 -2.34
C LYS A 301 -8.63 7.85 -1.42
N SER A 302 -9.64 8.29 -0.67
CA SER A 302 -10.27 7.50 0.39
C SER A 302 -11.22 6.41 -0.12
N ASN A 303 -11.82 6.59 -1.30
CA ASN A 303 -12.85 5.71 -1.86
C ASN A 303 -12.34 4.59 -2.78
N VAL A 304 -11.06 4.21 -2.69
CA VAL A 304 -10.51 3.04 -3.40
C VAL A 304 -11.06 1.77 -2.75
N ARG A 305 -11.81 0.97 -3.52
CA ARG A 305 -12.48 -0.25 -3.00
C ARG A 305 -11.69 -1.52 -3.23
N TYR A 306 -10.77 -1.52 -4.21
CA TYR A 306 -9.90 -2.67 -4.43
C TYR A 306 -8.51 -2.25 -4.92
N VAL A 307 -7.54 -3.10 -4.61
CA VAL A 307 -6.20 -3.09 -5.21
C VAL A 307 -5.91 -4.47 -5.76
N ILE A 308 -5.55 -4.56 -7.03
CA ILE A 308 -5.12 -5.79 -7.69
C ILE A 308 -3.63 -5.69 -7.96
N HIS A 309 -2.83 -6.60 -7.42
CA HIS A 309 -1.48 -6.84 -7.92
C HIS A 309 -1.54 -7.82 -9.08
N TYR A 310 -1.46 -7.30 -10.30
CA TYR A 310 -1.40 -8.10 -11.53
C TYR A 310 -0.11 -8.94 -11.60
N ASN A 311 0.97 -8.42 -11.01
CA ASN A 311 2.21 -9.13 -10.80
C ASN A 311 2.60 -9.08 -9.31
N MET A 312 3.33 -10.09 -8.84
CA MET A 312 3.84 -10.11 -7.48
C MET A 312 4.81 -8.95 -7.22
N PRO A 313 4.61 -8.11 -6.20
CA PRO A 313 5.54 -7.05 -5.84
C PRO A 313 6.88 -7.60 -5.33
N LYS A 314 7.90 -6.74 -5.27
CA LYS A 314 9.26 -7.15 -4.93
C LYS A 314 9.44 -7.62 -3.47
N ASN A 315 8.64 -7.11 -2.54
CA ASN A 315 8.72 -7.41 -1.11
C ASN A 315 7.39 -7.17 -0.38
N MET A 316 7.32 -7.61 0.88
CA MET A 316 6.14 -7.51 1.74
C MET A 316 5.81 -6.06 2.14
N GLU A 317 6.82 -5.21 2.27
CA GLU A 317 6.62 -3.81 2.64
C GLU A 317 5.91 -3.05 1.52
N SER A 318 6.36 -3.18 0.27
CA SER A 318 5.69 -2.60 -0.91
C SER A 318 4.28 -3.17 -1.04
N TYR A 319 4.14 -4.50 -0.89
CA TYR A 319 2.85 -5.18 -0.91
C TYR A 319 1.87 -4.56 0.09
N TYR A 320 2.27 -4.42 1.35
CA TYR A 320 1.42 -3.87 2.40
C TYR A 320 1.12 -2.38 2.21
N GLN A 321 2.11 -1.59 1.79
CA GLN A 321 1.94 -0.15 1.54
C GLN A 321 0.96 0.11 0.39
N GLU A 322 1.05 -0.68 -0.69
CA GLU A 322 0.15 -0.59 -1.84
C GLU A 322 -1.26 -1.09 -1.50
N ALA A 323 -1.39 -2.17 -0.70
CA ALA A 323 -2.65 -2.63 -0.13
C ALA A 323 -3.33 -1.55 0.72
N GLY A 324 -2.55 -0.82 1.49
CA GLY A 324 -3.02 0.23 2.38
C GLY A 324 -3.72 1.40 1.68
N ARG A 325 -3.71 1.46 0.34
CA ARG A 325 -4.44 2.48 -0.45
C ARG A 325 -5.92 2.19 -0.50
N ALA A 326 -6.33 0.92 -0.42
CA ALA A 326 -7.72 0.55 -0.37
C ALA A 326 -8.34 0.79 1.01
N GLY A 327 -9.62 1.18 1.04
CA GLY A 327 -10.42 1.30 2.26
C GLY A 327 -9.86 2.26 3.31
N ARG A 328 -9.29 3.40 2.92
CA ARG A 328 -8.77 4.40 3.87
C ARG A 328 -9.84 5.05 4.73
N ASP A 329 -11.07 5.09 4.22
CA ASP A 329 -12.26 5.52 4.95
C ASP A 329 -12.77 4.51 5.99
N GLY A 330 -12.14 3.31 6.07
CA GLY A 330 -12.50 2.22 6.96
C GLY A 330 -13.61 1.32 6.44
N LEU A 331 -14.17 1.59 5.26
CA LEU A 331 -15.16 0.73 4.62
C LEU A 331 -14.48 -0.54 4.06
N PRO A 332 -15.25 -1.64 3.87
CA PRO A 332 -14.72 -2.87 3.29
C PRO A 332 -14.02 -2.63 1.96
N ALA A 333 -12.87 -3.27 1.79
CA ALA A 333 -12.12 -3.21 0.54
C ALA A 333 -11.38 -4.53 0.30
N GLU A 334 -11.13 -4.85 -0.98
CA GLU A 334 -10.51 -6.12 -1.38
C GLU A 334 -9.10 -5.91 -1.92
N TYR A 335 -8.23 -6.83 -1.57
CA TYR A 335 -6.86 -6.84 -1.99
C TYR A 335 -6.52 -8.18 -2.63
N ILE A 336 -6.13 -8.16 -3.91
CA ILE A 336 -5.96 -9.37 -4.70
C ILE A 336 -4.56 -9.40 -5.29
N LEU A 337 -3.86 -10.50 -5.08
CA LEU A 337 -2.56 -10.77 -5.70
C LEU A 337 -2.70 -11.91 -6.71
N LEU A 338 -2.37 -11.64 -7.98
CA LEU A 338 -2.35 -12.61 -9.06
C LEU A 338 -0.90 -13.07 -9.28
N TYR A 339 -0.53 -14.18 -8.65
CA TYR A 339 0.82 -14.72 -8.72
C TYR A 339 1.06 -15.55 -9.98
N ALA A 340 2.27 -15.44 -10.53
CA ALA A 340 2.85 -16.39 -11.49
C ALA A 340 4.36 -16.54 -11.24
N GLY A 341 4.92 -17.73 -11.49
CA GLY A 341 6.36 -17.96 -11.29
C GLY A 341 7.27 -17.01 -12.09
N GLN A 342 6.79 -16.50 -13.24
CA GLN A 342 7.50 -15.49 -14.03
C GLN A 342 7.73 -14.18 -13.26
N ASP A 343 6.87 -13.85 -12.30
CA ASP A 343 7.02 -12.63 -11.50
C ASP A 343 8.29 -12.69 -10.64
N VAL A 344 8.63 -13.87 -10.10
CA VAL A 344 9.87 -14.09 -9.32
C VAL A 344 11.09 -13.84 -10.20
N ILE A 345 11.11 -14.43 -11.39
CA ILE A 345 12.22 -14.28 -12.35
C ILE A 345 12.42 -12.80 -12.73
N THR A 346 11.33 -12.09 -12.98
CA THR A 346 11.37 -10.67 -13.32
C THR A 346 11.90 -9.81 -12.15
N ASN A 347 11.47 -10.11 -10.92
CA ASN A 347 11.97 -9.41 -9.73
C ASN A 347 13.45 -9.72 -9.48
N GLN A 348 13.90 -10.96 -9.67
CA GLN A 348 15.31 -11.34 -9.59
C GLN A 348 16.16 -10.58 -10.59
N PHE A 349 15.71 -10.50 -11.85
CA PHE A 349 16.37 -9.71 -12.88
C PHE A 349 16.53 -8.22 -12.46
N PHE A 350 15.52 -7.63 -11.85
CA PHE A 350 15.64 -6.25 -11.34
C PHE A 350 16.65 -6.14 -10.20
N ILE A 351 16.67 -7.08 -9.27
CA ILE A 351 17.64 -7.10 -8.17
C ILE A 351 19.07 -7.21 -8.70
N GLU A 352 19.30 -8.05 -9.70
CA GLU A 352 20.62 -8.21 -10.34
C GLU A 352 21.10 -6.94 -11.04
N ASN A 353 20.20 -6.20 -11.70
CA ASN A 353 20.54 -4.98 -12.42
C ASN A 353 20.66 -3.74 -11.51
N MET A 354 19.91 -3.67 -10.39
CA MET A 354 20.08 -2.59 -9.40
C MET A 354 21.50 -2.54 -8.82
N ALA A 355 22.14 -3.69 -8.69
CA ALA A 355 23.49 -3.81 -8.12
C ALA A 355 24.61 -3.18 -8.97
N GLN A 356 24.34 -2.74 -10.20
CA GLN A 356 25.33 -2.11 -11.08
C GLN A 356 25.47 -0.58 -10.87
N GLU A 357 24.60 0.04 -10.06
CA GLU A 357 24.55 1.49 -9.86
C GLU A 357 25.37 1.99 -8.64
N SER A 358 25.93 1.10 -7.83
CA SER A 358 26.74 1.45 -6.65
C SER A 358 28.25 1.38 -6.94
N GLU A 359 29.00 2.37 -6.46
CA GLU A 359 30.46 2.43 -6.62
C GLU A 359 31.22 1.45 -5.69
N ASP A 360 30.56 0.95 -4.61
CA ASP A 360 31.17 0.04 -3.65
C ASP A 360 30.63 -1.41 -3.81
N PRO A 361 31.50 -2.38 -4.20
CA PRO A 361 31.11 -3.77 -4.42
C PRO A 361 30.59 -4.49 -3.16
N GLU A 362 31.09 -4.18 -1.96
CA GLU A 362 30.67 -4.84 -0.72
C GLU A 362 29.25 -4.40 -0.32
N THR A 363 29.01 -3.10 -0.36
CA THR A 363 27.67 -2.53 -0.13
C THR A 363 26.65 -3.06 -1.14
N THR A 364 27.04 -3.16 -2.42
CA THR A 364 26.23 -3.73 -3.49
C THR A 364 25.83 -5.18 -3.22
N ALA A 365 26.80 -6.02 -2.80
CA ALA A 365 26.54 -7.44 -2.49
C ALA A 365 25.57 -7.59 -1.30
N LEU A 366 25.72 -6.74 -0.27
CA LEU A 366 24.86 -6.74 0.91
C LEU A 366 23.41 -6.33 0.56
N ILE A 367 23.25 -5.26 -0.25
CA ILE A 367 21.93 -4.82 -0.73
C ILE A 367 21.26 -5.94 -1.53
N ARG A 368 21.99 -6.57 -2.46
CA ARG A 368 21.48 -7.68 -3.27
C ARG A 368 21.00 -8.85 -2.40
N GLN A 369 21.82 -9.32 -1.47
CA GLN A 369 21.48 -10.42 -0.57
C GLN A 369 20.21 -10.11 0.24
N ARG A 370 20.05 -8.86 0.66
CA ARG A 370 18.88 -8.41 1.41
C ARG A 370 17.61 -8.43 0.55
N GLU A 371 17.67 -7.87 -0.66
CA GLU A 371 16.53 -7.85 -1.58
C GLU A 371 16.13 -9.27 -2.00
N GLU A 372 17.08 -10.19 -2.19
CA GLU A 372 16.81 -11.61 -2.42
C GLU A 372 16.06 -12.26 -1.23
N LYS A 373 16.48 -11.97 0.02
CA LYS A 373 15.79 -12.45 1.23
C LYS A 373 14.36 -11.89 1.32
N ARG A 374 14.15 -10.63 0.96
CA ARG A 374 12.82 -10.01 0.94
C ARG A 374 11.92 -10.62 -0.13
N LEU A 375 12.46 -10.82 -1.34
CA LEU A 375 11.77 -11.48 -2.44
C LEU A 375 11.35 -12.91 -2.04
N LYS A 376 12.23 -13.66 -1.36
CA LYS A 376 11.94 -15.00 -0.84
C LYS A 376 10.75 -14.98 0.12
N LYS A 377 10.70 -14.03 1.07
CA LYS A 377 9.56 -13.87 2.00
C LYS A 377 8.27 -13.55 1.28
N MET A 378 8.31 -12.66 0.26
CA MET A 378 7.15 -12.33 -0.56
C MET A 378 6.67 -13.54 -1.37
N THR A 379 7.60 -14.32 -1.92
CA THR A 379 7.28 -15.57 -2.62
C THR A 379 6.60 -16.57 -1.69
N PHE A 380 7.11 -16.76 -0.46
CA PHE A 380 6.47 -17.63 0.54
C PHE A 380 5.06 -17.19 0.90
N TYR A 381 4.82 -15.88 1.00
CA TYR A 381 3.47 -15.36 1.19
C TYR A 381 2.49 -15.81 0.10
N CYS A 382 2.95 -15.93 -1.16
CA CYS A 382 2.11 -16.36 -2.28
C CYS A 382 1.74 -17.85 -2.24
N PHE A 383 2.47 -18.64 -1.46
CA PHE A 383 2.27 -20.11 -1.34
C PHE A 383 1.78 -20.55 0.03
N THR A 384 1.78 -19.67 1.02
CA THR A 384 1.37 -20.06 2.37
C THR A 384 -0.09 -20.50 2.42
N HIS A 385 -0.35 -21.53 3.24
CA HIS A 385 -1.72 -21.95 3.59
C HIS A 385 -2.16 -21.41 4.94
N GLU A 386 -1.29 -20.65 5.61
CA GLU A 386 -1.61 -19.95 6.85
C GLU A 386 -2.52 -18.75 6.57
N CYS A 387 -3.04 -18.16 7.62
CA CYS A 387 -3.79 -16.93 7.51
C CYS A 387 -2.95 -15.82 6.86
N LEU A 388 -3.37 -15.31 5.70
CA LEU A 388 -2.63 -14.27 4.98
C LEU A 388 -2.42 -13.00 5.81
N ARG A 389 -3.44 -12.61 6.58
CA ARG A 389 -3.37 -11.45 7.46
C ARG A 389 -2.37 -11.66 8.60
N ASP A 390 -2.42 -12.81 9.26
CA ASP A 390 -1.49 -13.15 10.33
C ASP A 390 -0.04 -13.23 9.84
N TYR A 391 0.18 -13.73 8.62
CA TYR A 391 1.50 -13.74 8.00
C TYR A 391 2.06 -12.32 7.84
N ILE A 392 1.23 -11.35 7.38
CA ILE A 392 1.60 -9.93 7.27
C ILE A 392 1.92 -9.37 8.65
N LEU A 393 1.07 -9.60 9.65
CA LEU A 393 1.27 -9.10 11.00
C LEU A 393 2.58 -9.60 11.61
N ARG A 394 2.85 -10.89 11.51
CA ARG A 394 4.12 -11.50 11.98
C ARG A 394 5.34 -10.94 11.25
N TYR A 395 5.21 -10.64 9.96
CA TYR A 395 6.30 -10.01 9.21
C TYR A 395 6.72 -8.67 9.81
N PHE A 396 5.77 -7.88 10.29
CA PHE A 396 6.02 -6.57 10.95
C PHE A 396 6.24 -6.68 12.46
N GLY A 397 6.28 -7.90 13.01
CA GLY A 397 6.55 -8.16 14.43
C GLY A 397 5.33 -8.12 15.33
N GLU A 398 4.13 -8.22 14.76
CA GLU A 398 2.89 -8.42 15.51
C GLU A 398 2.47 -9.88 15.52
N TYR A 399 1.87 -10.31 16.61
CA TYR A 399 1.34 -11.66 16.75
C TYR A 399 -0.18 -11.59 16.86
N GLY A 400 -0.86 -12.13 15.86
CA GLY A 400 -2.33 -12.20 15.79
C GLY A 400 -2.87 -13.58 16.19
N SER A 401 -4.13 -13.76 15.94
CA SER A 401 -4.78 -15.07 16.03
C SER A 401 -4.59 -15.80 14.72
N ASN A 402 -3.85 -16.79 14.54
CA ASN A 402 -3.59 -17.58 13.32
C ASN A 402 -4.79 -17.76 12.34
N TYR A 403 -5.89 -17.04 12.58
CA TYR A 403 -7.14 -17.08 11.82
C TYR A 403 -7.85 -15.72 11.85
N CYS A 404 -8.08 -15.10 10.68
CA CYS A 404 -8.76 -13.79 10.59
C CYS A 404 -10.23 -13.87 10.11
N GLY A 405 -10.68 -15.01 9.59
CA GLY A 405 -12.02 -15.19 9.03
C GLY A 405 -12.32 -14.34 7.78
N ASN A 406 -11.34 -13.59 7.25
CA ASN A 406 -11.53 -12.63 6.16
C ASN A 406 -10.35 -12.62 5.16
N CYS A 407 -9.71 -13.74 4.91
CA CYS A 407 -8.75 -13.87 3.80
C CYS A 407 -9.04 -15.14 3.01
N SER A 408 -8.51 -15.24 1.78
CA SER A 408 -8.77 -16.40 0.92
C SER A 408 -8.42 -17.72 1.62
N ASN A 409 -7.33 -17.76 2.39
CA ASN A 409 -6.90 -18.99 3.07
C ASN A 409 -7.83 -19.37 4.23
N CYS A 410 -8.31 -18.40 5.02
CA CYS A 410 -9.26 -18.68 6.10
C CYS A 410 -10.65 -19.09 5.60
N LEU A 411 -11.05 -18.60 4.43
CA LEU A 411 -12.35 -18.89 3.82
C LEU A 411 -12.36 -20.13 2.93
N SER A 412 -11.17 -20.66 2.58
CA SER A 412 -11.03 -21.87 1.77
C SER A 412 -11.08 -23.11 2.65
N GLU A 413 -11.75 -24.16 2.18
CA GLU A 413 -11.64 -25.48 2.78
C GLU A 413 -10.38 -26.15 2.26
N PHE A 414 -9.48 -26.54 3.17
CA PHE A 414 -8.29 -27.29 2.87
C PHE A 414 -8.44 -28.74 3.37
N GLU A 415 -7.90 -29.65 2.61
CA GLU A 415 -7.64 -31.01 3.05
C GLU A 415 -6.13 -31.23 3.19
N THR A 416 -5.73 -32.02 4.17
CA THR A 416 -4.33 -32.44 4.30
C THR A 416 -4.15 -33.70 3.46
N VAL A 417 -3.29 -33.58 2.44
CA VAL A 417 -3.00 -34.68 1.52
C VAL A 417 -1.57 -35.16 1.76
N ASP A 418 -1.38 -36.46 1.81
CA ASP A 418 -0.04 -37.05 1.78
C ASP A 418 0.50 -36.98 0.35
N VAL A 419 1.56 -36.20 0.17
CA VAL A 419 2.24 -36.00 -1.11
C VAL A 419 3.64 -36.60 -1.11
N THR A 420 3.95 -37.46 -0.13
CA THR A 420 5.27 -38.07 0.09
C THR A 420 5.82 -38.75 -1.17
N VAL A 421 5.01 -39.57 -1.82
CA VAL A 421 5.40 -40.27 -3.04
C VAL A 421 5.77 -39.31 -4.15
N ALA A 422 4.92 -38.32 -4.41
CA ALA A 422 5.15 -37.35 -5.46
C ALA A 422 6.35 -36.43 -5.13
N ALA A 423 6.51 -36.03 -3.87
CA ALA A 423 7.65 -35.24 -3.42
C ALA A 423 8.98 -35.98 -3.56
N LYS A 424 9.04 -37.27 -3.16
CA LYS A 424 10.22 -38.15 -3.34
C LYS A 424 10.53 -38.36 -4.81
N ALA A 425 9.52 -38.57 -5.66
CA ALA A 425 9.70 -38.72 -7.11
C ALA A 425 10.28 -37.43 -7.75
N ILE A 426 9.80 -36.25 -7.35
CA ILE A 426 10.36 -34.99 -7.83
C ILE A 426 11.83 -34.84 -7.44
N LEU A 427 12.17 -35.05 -6.15
CA LEU A 427 13.55 -34.94 -5.67
C LEU A 427 14.45 -36.01 -6.29
N GLY A 428 13.95 -37.23 -6.46
CA GLY A 428 14.65 -38.36 -7.10
C GLY A 428 14.98 -38.05 -8.56
N CYS A 429 14.00 -37.59 -9.34
CA CYS A 429 14.18 -37.17 -10.73
C CYS A 429 15.24 -36.06 -10.87
N VAL A 430 15.20 -35.06 -10.00
CA VAL A 430 16.19 -33.97 -9.98
C VAL A 430 17.60 -34.49 -9.64
N ARG A 431 17.71 -35.43 -8.70
CA ARG A 431 18.98 -36.06 -8.32
C ARG A 431 19.57 -36.89 -9.45
N GLU A 432 18.76 -37.73 -10.10
CA GLU A 432 19.19 -38.63 -11.17
C GLU A 432 19.66 -37.86 -12.41
N CYS A 433 18.95 -36.79 -12.81
CA CYS A 433 19.38 -35.94 -13.92
C CYS A 433 20.53 -34.96 -13.54
N ARG A 434 21.18 -35.18 -12.38
CA ARG A 434 22.32 -34.40 -11.87
C ARG A 434 22.04 -32.90 -11.79
N GLN A 435 20.80 -32.56 -11.45
CA GLN A 435 20.40 -31.16 -11.23
C GLN A 435 20.71 -30.25 -12.43
N ARG A 436 20.44 -30.70 -13.67
CA ARG A 436 20.80 -29.98 -14.90
C ARG A 436 19.61 -29.30 -15.59
N TYR A 437 18.39 -29.62 -15.22
CA TYR A 437 17.21 -29.17 -15.96
C TYR A 437 16.28 -28.32 -15.14
N GLY A 438 15.48 -27.51 -15.85
CA GLY A 438 14.49 -26.62 -15.25
C GLY A 438 13.17 -27.31 -14.94
N THR A 439 12.31 -26.61 -14.22
CA THR A 439 11.03 -27.11 -13.69
C THR A 439 10.16 -27.80 -14.75
N THR A 440 10.06 -27.23 -15.96
CA THR A 440 9.22 -27.80 -17.03
C THR A 440 9.71 -29.18 -17.45
N VAL A 441 11.03 -29.36 -17.64
CA VAL A 441 11.60 -30.65 -18.05
C VAL A 441 11.38 -31.71 -16.95
N ILE A 442 11.59 -31.35 -15.68
CA ILE A 442 11.36 -32.25 -14.55
C ILE A 442 9.89 -32.68 -14.47
N LEU A 443 8.95 -31.74 -14.56
CA LEU A 443 7.51 -32.05 -14.50
C LEU A 443 7.03 -32.84 -15.71
N ASP A 444 7.52 -32.53 -16.93
CA ASP A 444 7.21 -33.27 -18.15
C ASP A 444 7.74 -34.72 -18.07
N THR A 445 8.93 -34.93 -17.50
CA THR A 445 9.49 -36.27 -17.26
C THR A 445 8.60 -37.09 -16.32
N LEU A 446 8.25 -36.51 -15.18
CA LEU A 446 7.41 -37.18 -14.16
C LEU A 446 6.01 -37.50 -14.69
N HIS A 447 5.47 -36.65 -15.52
CA HIS A 447 4.17 -36.86 -16.15
C HIS A 447 4.22 -37.84 -17.34
N GLY A 448 5.42 -38.15 -17.87
CA GLY A 448 5.59 -39.04 -19.04
C GLY A 448 5.30 -38.34 -20.37
N ALA A 449 5.57 -37.05 -20.46
CA ALA A 449 5.32 -36.27 -21.67
C ALA A 449 6.32 -36.63 -22.78
N ASN A 450 5.83 -36.93 -24.00
CA ASN A 450 6.67 -37.24 -25.16
C ASN A 450 6.99 -35.98 -25.98
N THR A 451 7.73 -35.05 -25.41
CA THR A 451 8.13 -33.80 -26.07
C THR A 451 9.51 -33.94 -26.76
N ALA A 452 9.78 -33.04 -27.75
CA ALA A 452 11.10 -33.00 -28.39
C ALA A 452 12.24 -32.78 -27.39
N LYS A 453 12.03 -31.99 -26.34
CA LYS A 453 13.01 -31.74 -25.27
C LYS A 453 13.29 -32.97 -24.43
N ILE A 454 12.27 -33.76 -24.07
CA ILE A 454 12.43 -34.99 -23.29
C ILE A 454 13.32 -35.95 -24.05
N ARG A 455 13.06 -36.18 -25.34
CA ARG A 455 13.89 -37.05 -26.21
C ARG A 455 15.31 -36.51 -26.41
N GLN A 456 15.45 -35.20 -26.63
CA GLN A 456 16.74 -34.55 -26.82
C GLN A 456 17.66 -34.68 -25.59
N TYR A 457 17.06 -34.65 -24.40
CA TYR A 457 17.79 -34.70 -23.12
C TYR A 457 17.84 -36.09 -22.53
N HIS A 458 17.32 -37.10 -23.22
CA HIS A 458 17.23 -38.52 -22.77
C HIS A 458 16.52 -38.64 -21.40
N MET A 459 15.53 -37.77 -21.15
CA MET A 459 14.78 -37.79 -19.90
C MET A 459 13.71 -38.90 -19.87
N ASP A 460 13.41 -39.53 -21.00
CA ASP A 460 12.62 -40.74 -21.11
C ASP A 460 13.34 -41.99 -20.58
N GLU A 461 14.66 -41.93 -20.39
CA GLU A 461 15.48 -42.96 -19.74
C GLU A 461 15.57 -42.77 -18.20
N ASN A 462 15.07 -41.65 -17.66
CA ASN A 462 15.07 -41.39 -16.21
C ASN A 462 14.15 -42.41 -15.49
N SER A 463 14.59 -42.99 -14.36
CA SER A 463 13.82 -44.00 -13.62
C SER A 463 12.44 -43.51 -13.16
N HIS A 464 12.27 -42.20 -13.03
CA HIS A 464 11.01 -41.55 -12.64
C HIS A 464 10.14 -41.11 -13.84
N TYR A 465 10.50 -41.49 -15.09
CA TYR A 465 9.71 -41.14 -16.27
C TYR A 465 8.31 -41.73 -16.24
N GLY A 466 7.28 -40.89 -16.29
CA GLY A 466 5.88 -41.28 -16.25
C GLY A 466 5.37 -41.78 -14.90
N GLU A 467 6.18 -41.75 -13.86
CA GLU A 467 5.81 -42.26 -12.52
C GLU A 467 4.57 -41.56 -11.96
N LEU A 468 4.42 -40.25 -12.27
CA LEU A 468 3.31 -39.41 -11.82
C LEU A 468 2.35 -39.06 -12.95
N SER A 469 2.22 -39.90 -13.97
CA SER A 469 1.37 -39.67 -15.14
C SER A 469 -0.13 -39.49 -14.83
N LYS A 470 -0.59 -40.01 -13.68
CA LYS A 470 -1.97 -39.88 -13.20
C LYS A 470 -2.23 -38.57 -12.47
N GLU A 471 -1.19 -37.89 -12.01
CA GLU A 471 -1.32 -36.62 -11.31
C GLU A 471 -1.39 -35.46 -12.31
N PRO A 472 -2.32 -34.53 -12.16
CA PRO A 472 -2.38 -33.34 -13.01
C PRO A 472 -1.09 -32.51 -12.89
N VAL A 473 -0.55 -32.01 -14.00
CA VAL A 473 0.70 -31.22 -14.04
C VAL A 473 0.66 -30.00 -13.10
N TYR A 474 -0.52 -29.36 -12.94
CA TYR A 474 -0.67 -28.24 -12.00
C TYR A 474 -0.42 -28.68 -10.54
N ARG A 475 -0.86 -29.89 -10.17
CA ARG A 475 -0.64 -30.44 -8.82
C ARG A 475 0.83 -30.76 -8.57
N LEU A 476 1.51 -31.36 -9.56
CA LEU A 476 2.95 -31.58 -9.49
C LEU A 476 3.71 -30.25 -9.32
N ARG A 477 3.26 -29.19 -9.99
CA ARG A 477 3.84 -27.87 -9.84
C ARG A 477 3.62 -27.28 -8.44
N GLN A 478 2.46 -27.49 -7.85
CA GLN A 478 2.19 -27.09 -6.46
C GLN A 478 3.12 -27.82 -5.48
N ILE A 479 3.31 -29.13 -5.65
CA ILE A 479 4.22 -29.93 -4.79
C ILE A 479 5.67 -29.45 -4.96
N LEU A 480 6.13 -29.19 -6.17
CA LEU A 480 7.47 -28.67 -6.42
C LEU A 480 7.67 -27.30 -5.75
N ASN A 481 6.68 -26.41 -5.83
CA ASN A 481 6.71 -25.12 -5.17
C ASN A 481 6.76 -25.28 -3.64
N GLU A 482 5.99 -26.21 -3.07
CA GLU A 482 6.02 -26.51 -1.64
C GLU A 482 7.37 -27.07 -1.19
N LEU A 483 8.01 -27.90 -2.01
CA LEU A 483 9.38 -28.37 -1.78
C LEU A 483 10.38 -27.21 -1.76
N GLN A 484 10.18 -26.22 -2.61
CA GLN A 484 11.00 -25.00 -2.63
C GLN A 484 10.76 -24.16 -1.37
N VAL A 485 9.50 -23.95 -0.97
CA VAL A 485 9.12 -23.22 0.25
C VAL A 485 9.72 -23.86 1.50
N ARG A 486 9.68 -25.20 1.59
CA ARG A 486 10.25 -25.95 2.72
C ARG A 486 11.76 -26.15 2.64
N GLU A 487 12.42 -25.56 1.66
CA GLU A 487 13.87 -25.59 1.47
C GLU A 487 14.44 -27.00 1.21
N TYR A 488 13.69 -27.86 0.51
CA TYR A 488 14.21 -29.11 -0.02
C TYR A 488 14.93 -28.91 -1.36
N LEU A 489 14.51 -27.93 -2.15
CA LEU A 489 15.12 -27.57 -3.42
C LEU A 489 15.04 -26.05 -3.65
N TYR A 490 15.79 -25.56 -4.64
CA TYR A 490 15.66 -24.19 -5.16
C TYR A 490 15.78 -24.19 -6.68
N VAL A 491 15.21 -23.16 -7.31
CA VAL A 491 15.33 -22.91 -8.74
C VAL A 491 16.32 -21.78 -8.95
N THR A 492 17.32 -21.98 -9.82
CA THR A 492 18.32 -20.94 -10.09
C THR A 492 17.69 -19.73 -10.78
N ALA A 493 18.22 -18.55 -10.52
CA ALA A 493 17.75 -17.30 -11.11
C ALA A 493 18.28 -17.02 -12.52
N ASP A 494 19.10 -17.94 -13.07
CA ASP A 494 19.68 -17.80 -14.40
C ASP A 494 18.66 -18.02 -15.53
N THR A 495 19.08 -17.78 -16.76
CA THR A 495 18.25 -17.91 -17.97
C THR A 495 17.62 -19.32 -18.13
N TYR A 496 18.18 -20.33 -17.48
CA TYR A 496 17.76 -21.72 -17.60
C TYR A 496 16.84 -22.19 -16.47
N SER A 497 16.75 -21.43 -15.36
CA SER A 497 15.88 -21.74 -14.20
C SER A 497 16.00 -23.20 -13.73
N ILE A 498 17.23 -23.66 -13.48
CA ILE A 498 17.55 -25.04 -13.15
C ILE A 498 17.10 -25.39 -11.73
N VAL A 499 16.50 -26.57 -11.56
CA VAL A 499 16.12 -27.10 -10.24
C VAL A 499 17.32 -27.75 -9.56
N ARG A 500 17.65 -27.30 -8.35
CA ARG A 500 18.76 -27.82 -7.55
C ARG A 500 18.29 -28.27 -6.17
N LEU A 501 18.88 -29.32 -5.65
CA LEU A 501 18.58 -29.84 -4.32
C LEU A 501 19.34 -29.06 -3.25
N LEU A 502 18.70 -28.88 -2.10
CA LEU A 502 19.32 -28.38 -0.88
C LEU A 502 19.65 -29.56 0.04
N PRO A 503 20.56 -29.41 1.02
CA PRO A 503 20.96 -30.50 1.92
C PRO A 503 19.79 -31.20 2.61
N LYS A 504 18.74 -30.46 2.93
CA LYS A 504 17.51 -30.99 3.54
C LYS A 504 16.76 -32.02 2.67
N ALA A 505 17.00 -32.03 1.36
CA ALA A 505 16.36 -33.00 0.47
C ALA A 505 16.68 -34.47 0.85
N SER A 506 17.85 -34.74 1.45
CA SER A 506 18.20 -36.08 1.92
C SER A 506 17.27 -36.60 3.01
N GLU A 507 16.82 -35.71 3.93
CA GLU A 507 15.90 -36.06 5.01
C GLU A 507 14.55 -36.60 4.48
N LEU A 508 14.04 -36.01 3.40
CA LEU A 508 12.80 -36.47 2.79
C LEU A 508 12.99 -37.69 1.90
N LEU A 509 14.16 -37.86 1.29
CA LEU A 509 14.48 -39.02 0.45
C LEU A 509 14.73 -40.29 1.24
N ASP A 510 15.01 -40.19 2.56
CA ASP A 510 15.14 -41.33 3.45
C ASP A 510 13.81 -42.12 3.56
N GLU A 511 13.88 -43.40 3.98
CA GLU A 511 12.69 -44.26 4.02
C GLU A 511 11.57 -43.73 4.89
N ASP A 512 11.90 -43.15 6.04
CA ASP A 512 10.94 -42.58 7.00
C ASP A 512 10.46 -41.16 6.65
N GLY A 513 11.05 -40.52 5.62
CA GLY A 513 10.70 -39.18 5.21
C GLY A 513 9.25 -39.08 4.71
N THR A 514 8.43 -38.24 5.34
CA THR A 514 7.04 -38.02 4.96
C THR A 514 6.77 -36.53 4.68
N MET A 515 5.85 -36.25 3.75
CA MET A 515 5.44 -34.90 3.41
C MET A 515 3.93 -34.79 3.30
N LEU A 516 3.34 -34.11 4.28
CA LEU A 516 1.95 -33.70 4.25
C LEU A 516 1.83 -32.28 3.71
N MET A 517 0.88 -32.04 2.83
CA MET A 517 0.59 -30.75 2.23
C MET A 517 -0.90 -30.41 2.38
N LYS A 518 -1.20 -29.17 2.77
CA LYS A 518 -2.57 -28.65 2.70
C LYS A 518 -2.88 -28.27 1.27
N MET A 519 -3.94 -28.81 0.72
CA MET A 519 -4.43 -28.50 -0.62
C MET A 519 -5.87 -28.00 -0.52
N ALA A 520 -6.23 -26.99 -1.32
CA ALA A 520 -7.62 -26.58 -1.41
C ALA A 520 -8.45 -27.74 -1.95
N LYS A 521 -9.58 -28.03 -1.30
CA LYS A 521 -10.56 -28.98 -1.83
C LYS A 521 -11.01 -28.49 -3.20
N GLU A 522 -10.94 -29.37 -4.21
CA GLU A 522 -11.51 -29.07 -5.51
C GLU A 522 -13.03 -28.90 -5.36
N GLU A 523 -13.51 -27.66 -5.37
CA GLU A 523 -14.91 -27.42 -5.60
C GLU A 523 -15.27 -28.00 -6.98
N LYS A 524 -16.07 -29.06 -7.00
CA LYS A 524 -16.76 -29.48 -8.22
C LYS A 524 -17.50 -28.23 -8.71
N ARG A 525 -17.02 -27.61 -9.79
CA ARG A 525 -17.68 -26.49 -10.45
C ARG A 525 -19.09 -26.94 -10.81
N ILE A 526 -20.04 -26.69 -9.91
CA ILE A 526 -21.45 -26.68 -10.29
C ILE A 526 -21.57 -25.49 -11.24
N PRO A 527 -22.02 -25.67 -12.50
CA PRO A 527 -22.26 -24.55 -13.39
C PRO A 527 -23.21 -23.61 -12.64
N LYS A 528 -22.77 -22.42 -12.28
CA LYS A 528 -23.66 -21.37 -11.76
C LYS A 528 -24.70 -21.16 -12.86
N ALA A 529 -25.92 -21.68 -12.63
CA ALA A 529 -27.06 -21.36 -13.46
C ALA A 529 -27.09 -19.84 -13.60
N ALA A 530 -27.27 -19.37 -14.83
CA ALA A 530 -27.36 -17.96 -15.16
C ALA A 530 -28.41 -17.31 -14.25
N LYS A 531 -27.95 -16.65 -13.19
CA LYS A 531 -28.82 -15.78 -12.39
C LYS A 531 -29.14 -14.57 -13.26
N GLU A 532 -30.42 -14.42 -13.54
CA GLU A 532 -31.00 -13.28 -14.25
C GLU A 532 -30.39 -11.96 -13.77
N LYS A 533 -29.92 -11.19 -14.76
CA LYS A 533 -29.35 -9.86 -14.59
C LYS A 533 -30.48 -8.86 -14.28
N THR A 534 -30.86 -8.76 -13.01
CA THR A 534 -31.60 -7.62 -12.46
C THR A 534 -31.08 -7.35 -11.06
N LYS A 535 -29.83 -6.87 -10.98
CA LYS A 535 -29.32 -6.20 -9.78
C LYS A 535 -28.82 -4.83 -10.20
N THR A 536 -29.45 -3.82 -9.63
CA THR A 536 -28.94 -2.44 -9.54
C THR A 536 -27.45 -2.51 -9.19
N LYS A 537 -26.61 -1.84 -9.99
CA LYS A 537 -25.16 -1.73 -9.79
C LYS A 537 -24.91 -0.88 -8.53
N THR A 538 -24.84 -1.51 -7.38
CA THR A 538 -24.61 -0.83 -6.08
C THR A 538 -23.13 -0.99 -5.72
N SER A 539 -22.47 0.11 -5.35
CA SER A 539 -21.08 0.11 -4.87
C SER A 539 -20.91 -0.82 -3.66
N ALA A 540 -19.72 -1.44 -3.52
CA ALA A 540 -19.37 -2.26 -2.36
C ALA A 540 -19.55 -1.51 -1.04
N ALA A 541 -19.34 -0.19 -1.04
CA ALA A 541 -19.55 0.69 0.11
C ALA A 541 -21.02 0.76 0.59
N ALA A 542 -21.99 0.52 -0.31
CA ALA A 542 -23.42 0.64 -0.03
C ALA A 542 -24.13 -0.72 0.17
N LYS A 543 -23.37 -1.83 0.29
CA LYS A 543 -23.96 -3.18 0.39
C LYS A 543 -24.82 -3.41 1.64
N ASP A 544 -24.54 -2.68 2.71
CA ASP A 544 -25.25 -2.80 4.00
C ASP A 544 -26.40 -1.79 4.16
N LEU A 545 -26.63 -0.92 3.17
CA LEU A 545 -27.70 0.06 3.17
C LEU A 545 -29.02 -0.54 2.67
N SER A 546 -30.14 -0.07 3.22
CA SER A 546 -31.46 -0.33 2.65
C SER A 546 -31.58 0.29 1.25
N ASN A 547 -32.55 -0.15 0.45
CA ASN A 547 -32.75 0.40 -0.90
C ASN A 547 -33.00 1.92 -0.90
N GLU A 548 -33.68 2.44 0.14
CA GLU A 548 -33.91 3.89 0.29
C GLU A 548 -32.61 4.64 0.63
N GLU A 549 -31.85 4.14 1.61
CA GLU A 549 -30.56 4.74 2.00
C GLU A 549 -29.55 4.70 0.86
N ALA A 550 -29.51 3.62 0.08
CA ALA A 550 -28.67 3.51 -1.09
C ALA A 550 -29.06 4.55 -2.17
N ALA A 551 -30.36 4.80 -2.38
CA ALA A 551 -30.81 5.81 -3.32
C ALA A 551 -30.43 7.24 -2.84
N VAL A 552 -30.54 7.51 -1.54
CA VAL A 552 -30.09 8.78 -0.93
C VAL A 552 -28.58 8.93 -1.08
N PHE A 553 -27.82 7.88 -0.77
CA PHE A 553 -26.36 7.88 -0.94
C PHE A 553 -25.92 8.24 -2.36
N GLU A 554 -26.55 7.67 -3.39
CA GLU A 554 -26.22 7.99 -4.79
C GLU A 554 -26.61 9.44 -5.17
N LYS A 555 -27.70 10.00 -4.64
CA LYS A 555 -28.03 11.42 -4.79
C LYS A 555 -26.95 12.33 -4.17
N LEU A 556 -26.53 12.03 -2.93
CA LEU A 556 -25.47 12.79 -2.24
C LEU A 556 -24.13 12.66 -2.96
N ARG A 557 -23.84 11.49 -3.55
CA ARG A 557 -22.65 11.25 -4.35
C ARG A 557 -22.64 12.07 -5.63
N ALA A 558 -23.78 12.15 -6.32
CA ALA A 558 -23.94 12.99 -7.51
C ALA A 558 -23.75 14.49 -7.17
N LEU A 559 -24.38 14.98 -6.12
CA LEU A 559 -24.21 16.36 -5.63
C LEU A 559 -22.76 16.65 -5.27
N ARG A 560 -22.07 15.74 -4.58
CA ARG A 560 -20.65 15.85 -4.27
C ARG A 560 -19.80 16.03 -5.54
N MET A 561 -20.11 15.27 -6.60
CA MET A 561 -19.41 15.37 -7.88
C MET A 561 -19.62 16.74 -8.56
N GLU A 562 -20.82 17.32 -8.47
CA GLU A 562 -21.11 18.65 -9.01
C GLU A 562 -20.33 19.73 -8.25
N LEU A 563 -20.41 19.73 -6.93
CA LEU A 563 -19.67 20.67 -6.08
C LEU A 563 -18.15 20.51 -6.24
N ALA A 564 -17.65 19.28 -6.42
CA ALA A 564 -16.24 19.04 -6.66
C ALA A 564 -15.74 19.68 -7.96
N LYS A 565 -16.56 19.63 -9.03
CA LYS A 565 -16.26 20.30 -10.31
C LYS A 565 -16.27 21.82 -10.17
N GLU A 566 -17.28 22.37 -9.50
CA GLU A 566 -17.44 23.81 -9.27
C GLU A 566 -16.26 24.38 -8.48
N HIS A 567 -15.91 23.74 -7.37
CA HIS A 567 -14.83 24.19 -6.49
C HIS A 567 -13.44 23.72 -6.92
N LYS A 568 -13.33 22.94 -8.01
CA LYS A 568 -12.08 22.38 -8.54
C LYS A 568 -11.28 21.59 -7.49
N VAL A 569 -11.98 20.75 -6.74
CA VAL A 569 -11.40 19.92 -5.68
C VAL A 569 -11.76 18.45 -5.88
N PRO A 570 -10.93 17.50 -5.44
CA PRO A 570 -11.29 16.08 -5.45
C PRO A 570 -12.57 15.81 -4.65
N PRO A 571 -13.49 14.95 -5.14
CA PRO A 571 -14.78 14.69 -4.48
C PRO A 571 -14.65 14.24 -3.03
N TYR A 572 -13.69 13.37 -2.71
CA TYR A 572 -13.47 12.84 -1.36
C TYR A 572 -12.99 13.90 -0.35
N ILE A 573 -12.46 15.05 -0.82
CA ILE A 573 -12.07 16.17 0.05
C ILE A 573 -13.30 16.88 0.60
N ILE A 574 -14.38 16.96 -0.17
CA ILE A 574 -15.65 17.52 0.31
C ILE A 574 -16.15 16.65 1.45
N PHE A 575 -16.59 15.44 1.14
CA PHE A 575 -16.98 14.43 2.12
C PHE A 575 -16.57 13.04 1.64
N SER A 576 -16.12 12.17 2.56
CA SER A 576 -15.81 10.77 2.28
C SER A 576 -17.07 9.96 2.01
N ASP A 577 -16.95 8.79 1.36
CA ASP A 577 -18.10 7.88 1.18
C ASP A 577 -18.68 7.48 2.54
N LYS A 578 -17.85 7.25 3.56
CA LYS A 578 -18.30 6.96 4.92
C LYS A 578 -19.17 8.10 5.49
N THR A 579 -18.79 9.34 5.28
CA THR A 579 -19.55 10.52 5.70
C THR A 579 -20.89 10.59 4.97
N LEU A 580 -20.91 10.34 3.65
CA LEU A 580 -22.16 10.32 2.87
C LEU A 580 -23.09 9.17 3.27
N ILE A 581 -22.55 7.99 3.59
CA ILE A 581 -23.32 6.86 4.11
C ILE A 581 -23.99 7.25 5.43
N GLN A 582 -23.22 7.84 6.35
CA GLN A 582 -23.77 8.31 7.63
C GLN A 582 -24.86 9.35 7.43
N MET A 583 -24.68 10.32 6.50
CA MET A 583 -25.73 11.28 6.13
C MET A 583 -26.98 10.60 5.56
N ALA A 584 -26.82 9.56 4.74
CA ALA A 584 -27.94 8.82 4.17
C ALA A 584 -28.74 8.02 5.23
N MET A 585 -28.06 7.51 6.25
CA MET A 585 -28.66 6.77 7.37
C MET A 585 -29.33 7.71 8.39
N GLU A 586 -28.62 8.76 8.82
CA GLU A 586 -29.07 9.67 9.89
C GLU A 586 -29.99 10.77 9.39
N LYS A 587 -29.92 11.12 8.10
CA LYS A 587 -30.74 12.17 7.42
C LYS A 587 -30.79 13.47 8.21
N PRO A 588 -29.65 14.11 8.51
CA PRO A 588 -29.61 15.36 9.25
C PRO A 588 -30.47 16.45 8.57
N SER A 589 -31.23 17.20 9.37
CA SER A 589 -32.20 18.20 8.93
C SER A 589 -31.76 19.64 9.20
N ASN A 590 -30.72 19.84 10.00
CA ASN A 590 -30.23 21.13 10.42
C ASN A 590 -28.70 21.12 10.60
N LYS A 591 -28.14 22.33 10.80
CA LYS A 591 -26.70 22.52 10.98
C LYS A 591 -26.12 21.69 12.15
N GLU A 592 -26.82 21.63 13.27
CA GLU A 592 -26.34 20.95 14.47
C GLU A 592 -26.23 19.44 14.24
N GLU A 593 -27.25 18.84 13.65
CA GLU A 593 -27.26 17.43 13.27
C GLU A 593 -26.21 17.13 12.21
N MET A 594 -26.00 18.05 11.24
CA MET A 594 -25.00 17.87 10.20
C MET A 594 -23.57 17.93 10.77
N LEU A 595 -23.29 18.79 11.75
CA LEU A 595 -22.01 18.86 12.45
C LEU A 595 -21.76 17.65 13.38
N ALA A 596 -22.80 16.89 13.73
CA ALA A 596 -22.67 15.62 14.46
C ALA A 596 -22.22 14.47 13.57
N VAL A 597 -22.38 14.58 12.23
CA VAL A 597 -21.92 13.56 11.27
C VAL A 597 -20.40 13.54 11.24
N SER A 598 -19.80 12.36 11.39
CA SER A 598 -18.35 12.19 11.40
C SER A 598 -17.70 12.67 10.09
N GLY A 599 -16.69 13.53 10.19
CA GLY A 599 -15.99 14.11 9.04
C GLY A 599 -16.59 15.44 8.52
N VAL A 600 -17.61 15.98 9.19
CA VAL A 600 -18.20 17.30 8.92
C VAL A 600 -17.70 18.28 9.98
N GLY A 601 -16.70 19.07 9.64
CA GLY A 601 -16.22 20.18 10.46
C GLY A 601 -16.91 21.51 10.09
N GLU A 602 -16.83 22.51 10.96
CA GLU A 602 -17.45 23.85 10.74
C GLU A 602 -17.07 24.45 9.38
N SER A 603 -15.79 24.48 9.03
CA SER A 603 -15.29 25.05 7.77
C SER A 603 -15.83 24.30 6.54
N LYS A 604 -16.00 22.98 6.61
CA LYS A 604 -16.60 22.20 5.52
C LYS A 604 -18.11 22.41 5.44
N PHE A 605 -18.78 22.54 6.59
CA PHE A 605 -20.20 22.87 6.63
C PHE A 605 -20.49 24.23 6.01
N GLU A 606 -19.73 25.27 6.39
CA GLU A 606 -19.88 26.63 5.83
C GLU A 606 -19.72 26.69 4.31
N LYS A 607 -18.85 25.81 3.75
CA LYS A 607 -18.60 25.79 2.30
C LYS A 607 -19.57 24.92 1.52
N TYR A 608 -19.98 23.79 2.10
CA TYR A 608 -20.65 22.70 1.37
C TYR A 608 -21.92 22.19 2.06
N GLY A 609 -22.15 22.47 3.35
CA GLY A 609 -23.20 21.84 4.15
C GLY A 609 -24.62 22.12 3.68
N GLU A 610 -24.92 23.38 3.34
CA GLU A 610 -26.26 23.81 2.91
C GLU A 610 -26.80 23.03 1.69
N PRO A 611 -26.05 22.82 0.60
CA PRO A 611 -26.51 22.01 -0.53
C PRO A 611 -26.85 20.57 -0.14
N PHE A 612 -26.08 19.97 0.78
CA PHE A 612 -26.35 18.60 1.26
C PHE A 612 -27.61 18.53 2.12
N LEU A 613 -27.85 19.51 2.99
CA LEU A 613 -29.09 19.62 3.75
C LEU A 613 -30.31 19.78 2.82
N ALA A 614 -30.19 20.62 1.81
CA ALA A 614 -31.27 20.78 0.82
C ALA A 614 -31.55 19.47 0.06
N CYS A 615 -30.51 18.76 -0.37
CA CYS A 615 -30.65 17.45 -1.03
C CYS A 615 -31.30 16.39 -0.14
N LEU A 616 -31.01 16.40 1.17
CA LEU A 616 -31.61 15.47 2.14
C LEU A 616 -33.08 15.82 2.47
N ALA A 617 -33.46 17.09 2.36
CA ALA A 617 -34.84 17.55 2.56
C ALA A 617 -35.75 17.24 1.36
N GLU A 618 -35.21 17.07 0.15
CA GLU A 618 -35.95 16.65 -1.05
C GLU A 618 -36.35 15.16 -0.95
N ARG A 619 -37.63 14.88 -0.59
CA ARG A 619 -38.19 13.54 -0.48
C ARG A 619 -38.42 12.85 -1.83
#